data_788eb22683f19cd28be7cab3cce6f8e5
#
_entry.id   788eb22683f19cd28be7cab3cce6f8e5
#
_cell.length_a   1.000
_cell.length_b   1.000
_cell.length_c   1.000
_cell.angle_alpha   90.00
_cell.angle_beta   90.00
_cell.angle_gamma   90.00
#
_symmetry.space_group_name_H-M   'P 1'
#
loop_
_entity.id
_entity.type
_entity.pdbx_description
1 polymer ?
#
loop_
_entity_poly.entity_id
_entity_poly.type
_entity_poly.pdbx_seq_one_letter_code
_entity_poly.pdbx_strand_id
1 'polypeptide(L)'
;MTQAQTSPQFWAGREVFVTGHTGFKGAWLSLWLQQMGARVTGFSLAPPSSPNLFDSAQIADGMTSVIGDIRDYELLAASLKKSQASVVFHLAAQAIVAEGYRAPRETFATNLMGTVNLLDAIRAASDVQDRKSVV
;
A
#
# COMPACT_ATOMS: atom_id res chain seq x y z
N MET A 1 -18.56 5.70 -4.38
CA MET A 1 -18.18 4.45 -5.10
C MET A 1 -19.44 3.90 -5.77
N THR A 2 -19.36 3.57 -7.05
CA THR A 2 -20.43 2.87 -7.74
C THR A 2 -20.41 1.39 -7.33
N GLN A 3 -21.58 0.70 -7.38
CA GLN A 3 -21.65 -0.74 -7.09
C GLN A 3 -20.64 -1.58 -7.89
N ALA A 4 -20.27 -1.15 -9.09
CA ALA A 4 -19.29 -1.82 -9.92
C ALA A 4 -17.90 -1.93 -9.28
N GLN A 5 -17.50 -0.98 -8.44
CA GLN A 5 -16.19 -0.95 -7.80
C GLN A 5 -16.07 -1.88 -6.58
N THR A 6 -17.17 -2.40 -6.08
CA THR A 6 -17.18 -3.36 -4.98
C THR A 6 -17.42 -4.79 -5.48
N SER A 7 -17.59 -4.98 -6.77
CA SER A 7 -17.83 -6.29 -7.35
C SER A 7 -16.53 -7.05 -7.63
N PRO A 8 -16.48 -8.37 -7.38
CA PRO A 8 -15.33 -9.20 -7.74
C PRO A 8 -14.93 -9.09 -9.22
N GLN A 9 -15.90 -8.89 -10.11
CA GLN A 9 -15.67 -8.76 -11.55
C GLN A 9 -14.78 -7.52 -11.88
N PHE A 10 -14.94 -6.42 -11.14
CA PHE A 10 -14.11 -5.24 -11.34
C PHE A 10 -12.64 -5.51 -10.98
N TRP A 11 -12.40 -6.29 -9.93
CA TRP A 11 -11.07 -6.55 -9.39
C TRP A 11 -10.36 -7.75 -10.00
N ALA A 12 -11.09 -8.68 -10.59
CA ALA A 12 -10.53 -9.92 -11.12
C ALA A 12 -9.42 -9.65 -12.15
N GLY A 13 -8.22 -10.14 -11.86
CA GLY A 13 -7.03 -9.96 -12.69
C GLY A 13 -6.44 -8.54 -12.70
N ARG A 14 -7.00 -7.59 -11.96
CA ARG A 14 -6.51 -6.20 -11.92
C ARG A 14 -5.24 -6.11 -11.08
N GLU A 15 -4.24 -5.42 -11.61
CA GLU A 15 -3.01 -5.11 -10.87
C GLU A 15 -3.26 -3.95 -9.91
N VAL A 16 -3.01 -4.16 -8.62
CA VAL A 16 -3.25 -3.19 -7.54
C VAL A 16 -1.99 -3.03 -6.71
N PHE A 17 -1.63 -1.80 -6.40
CA PHE A 17 -0.52 -1.48 -5.51
C PHE A 17 -1.05 -0.93 -4.19
N VAL A 18 -0.60 -1.48 -3.06
CA VAL A 18 -1.05 -1.08 -1.72
C VAL A 18 0.16 -0.72 -0.89
N THR A 19 0.28 0.54 -0.46
CA THR A 19 1.26 0.91 0.56
C THR A 19 0.69 0.67 1.95
N GLY A 20 1.51 0.22 2.88
CA GLY A 20 1.05 -0.07 4.25
C GLY A 20 0.32 -1.39 4.40
N HIS A 21 0.57 -2.36 3.52
CA HIS A 21 -0.12 -3.65 3.50
C HIS A 21 0.15 -4.54 4.72
N THR A 22 1.18 -4.27 5.51
CA THR A 22 1.48 -5.02 6.74
C THR A 22 0.76 -4.46 7.97
N GLY A 23 0.19 -3.25 7.87
CA GLY A 23 -0.62 -2.64 8.91
C GLY A 23 -2.03 -3.24 8.98
N PHE A 24 -2.79 -2.92 10.01
CA PHE A 24 -4.11 -3.51 10.23
C PHE A 24 -5.08 -3.28 9.06
N LYS A 25 -5.29 -2.03 8.66
CA LYS A 25 -6.18 -1.71 7.53
C LYS A 25 -5.65 -2.23 6.20
N GLY A 26 -4.34 -2.06 5.96
CA GLY A 26 -3.70 -2.50 4.71
C GLY A 26 -3.72 -4.01 4.55
N ALA A 27 -3.57 -4.76 5.64
CA ALA A 27 -3.67 -6.22 5.65
C ALA A 27 -5.10 -6.68 5.30
N TRP A 28 -6.12 -6.11 5.92
CA TRP A 28 -7.52 -6.41 5.59
C TRP A 28 -7.85 -6.08 4.13
N LEU A 29 -7.43 -4.91 3.66
CA LEU A 29 -7.66 -4.51 2.27
C LEU A 29 -6.97 -5.47 1.29
N SER A 30 -5.72 -5.83 1.57
CA SER A 30 -4.96 -6.76 0.73
C SER A 30 -5.61 -8.14 0.65
N LEU A 31 -6.10 -8.66 1.79
CA LEU A 31 -6.82 -9.92 1.83
C LEU A 31 -8.12 -9.85 1.02
N TRP A 32 -8.89 -8.78 1.19
CA TRP A 32 -10.15 -8.60 0.46
C TRP A 32 -9.93 -8.49 -1.05
N LEU A 33 -8.94 -7.72 -1.48
CA LEU A 33 -8.57 -7.60 -2.90
C LEU A 33 -8.16 -8.95 -3.50
N GLN A 34 -7.37 -9.75 -2.77
CA GLN A 34 -7.01 -11.10 -3.19
C GLN A 34 -8.25 -11.99 -3.37
N GLN A 35 -9.19 -11.95 -2.42
CA GLN A 35 -10.44 -12.72 -2.50
C GLN A 35 -11.31 -12.30 -3.69
N MET A 36 -11.22 -11.05 -4.13
CA MET A 36 -11.89 -10.57 -5.34
C MET A 36 -11.09 -10.84 -6.62
N GLY A 37 -9.98 -11.55 -6.54
CA GLY A 37 -9.18 -11.95 -7.69
C GLY A 37 -8.18 -10.91 -8.20
N ALA A 38 -7.96 -9.83 -7.46
CA ALA A 38 -6.94 -8.85 -7.80
C ALA A 38 -5.52 -9.42 -7.61
N ARG A 39 -4.57 -8.95 -8.42
CA ARG A 39 -3.14 -9.20 -8.22
C ARG A 39 -2.54 -8.05 -7.43
N VAL A 40 -2.25 -8.30 -6.16
CA VAL A 40 -1.83 -7.27 -5.21
C VAL A 40 -0.31 -7.25 -5.07
N THR A 41 0.28 -6.07 -5.22
CA THR A 41 1.66 -5.78 -4.80
C THR A 41 1.60 -4.82 -3.61
N GLY A 42 2.14 -5.24 -2.49
CA GLY A 42 2.23 -4.42 -1.28
C GLY A 42 3.63 -3.85 -1.09
N PHE A 43 3.70 -2.64 -0.54
CA PHE A 43 4.93 -1.96 -0.16
C PHE A 43 4.79 -1.36 1.23
N SER A 44 5.58 -1.82 2.19
CA SER A 44 5.48 -1.39 3.59
C SER A 44 6.71 -1.78 4.38
N LEU A 45 6.89 -1.16 5.53
CA LEU A 45 7.77 -1.70 6.57
C LEU A 45 7.27 -3.06 7.05
N ALA A 46 8.13 -3.82 7.72
CA ALA A 46 7.71 -5.05 8.40
C ALA A 46 6.58 -4.77 9.40
N PRO A 47 5.73 -5.76 9.72
CA PRO A 47 4.67 -5.59 10.71
C PRO A 47 5.19 -5.01 12.02
N PRO A 48 4.52 -4.00 12.62
CA PRO A 48 5.03 -3.29 13.80
C PRO A 48 4.87 -4.06 15.10
N SER A 49 4.15 -5.17 15.09
CA SER A 49 3.85 -5.97 16.28
C SER A 49 3.79 -7.47 15.96
N SER A 50 3.90 -8.27 17.01
CA SER A 50 3.64 -9.71 16.96
C SER A 50 2.81 -10.09 18.19
N PRO A 51 1.64 -10.72 18.04
CA PRO A 51 1.03 -11.13 16.76
C PRO A 51 0.50 -9.94 15.95
N ASN A 52 0.28 -10.16 14.65
CA ASN A 52 -0.33 -9.20 13.74
C ASN A 52 -1.22 -9.93 12.72
N LEU A 53 -2.14 -9.21 12.10
CA LEU A 53 -3.08 -9.78 11.14
C LEU A 53 -2.38 -10.31 9.88
N PHE A 54 -1.39 -9.58 9.38
CA PHE A 54 -0.70 -9.91 8.14
C PHE A 54 -0.06 -11.31 8.18
N ASP A 55 0.65 -11.62 9.25
CA ASP A 55 1.28 -12.92 9.45
C ASP A 55 0.26 -13.99 9.83
N SER A 56 -0.65 -13.68 10.76
CA SER A 56 -1.64 -14.64 11.27
C SER A 56 -2.59 -15.15 10.20
N ALA A 57 -2.95 -14.31 9.24
CA ALA A 57 -3.81 -14.68 8.12
C ALA A 57 -3.02 -15.11 6.88
N GLN A 58 -1.70 -15.21 6.96
CA GLN A 58 -0.82 -15.62 5.85
C GLN A 58 -1.08 -14.81 4.57
N ILE A 59 -1.31 -13.50 4.71
CA ILE A 59 -1.72 -12.63 3.61
C ILE A 59 -0.66 -12.54 2.51
N ALA A 60 0.62 -12.65 2.88
CA ALA A 60 1.74 -12.63 1.94
C ALA A 60 1.69 -13.74 0.89
N ASP A 61 1.09 -14.88 1.20
CA ASP A 61 1.10 -16.06 0.32
C ASP A 61 0.34 -15.82 -1.00
N GLY A 62 -0.62 -14.91 -1.01
CA GLY A 62 -1.45 -14.59 -2.17
C GLY A 62 -1.09 -13.28 -2.88
N MET A 63 0.04 -12.65 -2.54
CA MET A 63 0.43 -11.36 -3.09
C MET A 63 1.94 -11.24 -3.28
N THR A 64 2.38 -10.19 -4.00
CA THR A 64 3.79 -9.77 -3.98
C THR A 64 3.98 -8.79 -2.82
N SER A 65 4.75 -9.18 -1.82
CA SER A 65 5.03 -8.35 -0.65
C SER A 65 6.46 -7.80 -0.72
N VAL A 66 6.58 -6.49 -0.80
CA VAL A 66 7.87 -5.78 -0.77
C VAL A 66 8.00 -5.07 0.58
N ILE A 67 9.02 -5.45 1.34
CA ILE A 67 9.36 -4.76 2.58
C ILE A 67 10.31 -3.61 2.25
N GLY A 68 9.87 -2.40 2.52
CA GLY A 68 10.60 -1.18 2.22
C GLY A 68 9.98 0.04 2.91
N ASP A 69 10.75 1.11 2.97
CA ASP A 69 10.33 2.38 3.56
C ASP A 69 9.79 3.32 2.48
N ILE A 70 8.62 3.91 2.71
CA ILE A 70 8.02 4.88 1.78
C ILE A 70 8.91 6.11 1.53
N ARG A 71 9.89 6.36 2.39
CA ARG A 71 10.89 7.42 2.23
C ARG A 71 11.99 7.05 1.24
N ASP A 72 12.14 5.77 0.91
CA ASP A 72 13.07 5.28 -0.12
C ASP A 72 12.38 5.36 -1.50
N TYR A 73 12.57 6.50 -2.16
CA TYR A 73 11.95 6.77 -3.45
C TYR A 73 12.34 5.76 -4.53
N GLU A 74 13.62 5.38 -4.61
CA GLU A 74 14.11 4.50 -5.68
C GLU A 74 13.50 3.11 -5.58
N LEU A 75 13.46 2.54 -4.37
CA LEU A 75 12.85 1.23 -4.15
C LEU A 75 11.33 1.29 -4.40
N LEU A 76 10.66 2.34 -3.92
CA LEU A 76 9.23 2.55 -4.12
C LEU A 76 8.88 2.66 -5.61
N ALA A 77 9.59 3.52 -6.34
CA ALA A 77 9.34 3.74 -7.75
C ALA A 77 9.60 2.47 -8.59
N ALA A 78 10.67 1.74 -8.31
CA ALA A 78 10.97 0.47 -8.97
C ALA A 78 9.89 -0.59 -8.69
N SER A 79 9.43 -0.68 -7.44
CA SER A 79 8.38 -1.62 -7.05
C SER A 79 7.05 -1.31 -7.72
N LEU A 80 6.67 -0.03 -7.74
CA LEU A 80 5.44 0.42 -8.40
C LEU A 80 5.48 0.15 -9.90
N LYS A 81 6.58 0.49 -10.56
CA LYS A 81 6.76 0.25 -11.99
C LYS A 81 6.68 -1.24 -12.32
N LYS A 82 7.34 -2.09 -11.53
CA LYS A 82 7.31 -3.55 -11.72
C LYS A 82 5.91 -4.14 -11.53
N SER A 83 5.10 -3.57 -10.65
CA SER A 83 3.75 -4.04 -10.37
C SER A 83 2.78 -3.84 -11.53
N GLN A 84 3.04 -2.89 -12.43
CA GLN A 84 2.13 -2.47 -13.50
C GLN A 84 0.73 -2.11 -13.00
N ALA A 85 0.63 -1.62 -11.77
CA ALA A 85 -0.64 -1.34 -11.12
C ALA A 85 -1.45 -0.27 -11.84
N SER A 86 -2.73 -0.55 -12.05
CA SER A 86 -3.70 0.42 -12.56
C SER A 86 -4.41 1.18 -11.43
N VAL A 87 -4.39 0.64 -10.21
CA VAL A 87 -4.98 1.25 -9.00
C VAL A 87 -3.96 1.25 -7.88
N VAL A 88 -3.85 2.38 -7.19
CA VAL A 88 -2.96 2.54 -6.03
C VAL A 88 -3.77 2.94 -4.80
N PHE A 89 -3.60 2.19 -3.70
CA PHE A 89 -4.09 2.56 -2.39
C PHE A 89 -2.91 2.95 -1.49
N HIS A 90 -2.99 4.13 -0.89
CA HIS A 90 -1.93 4.62 0.00
C HIS A 90 -2.40 4.60 1.45
N LEU A 91 -1.90 3.62 2.21
CA LEU A 91 -2.20 3.45 3.63
C LEU A 91 -0.94 3.50 4.51
N ALA A 92 0.24 3.65 3.90
CA ALA A 92 1.49 3.78 4.65
C ALA A 92 1.53 5.14 5.34
N ALA A 93 1.49 5.15 6.67
CA ALA A 93 1.57 6.34 7.49
C ALA A 93 2.07 6.01 8.89
N GLN A 94 2.71 6.98 9.55
CA GLN A 94 2.89 6.97 10.99
C GLN A 94 1.62 7.57 11.62
N ALA A 95 0.76 6.71 12.19
CA ALA A 95 -0.59 7.06 12.62
C ALA A 95 -0.73 7.28 14.14
N ILE A 96 0.33 7.00 14.92
CA ILE A 96 0.30 7.08 16.39
C ILE A 96 0.57 8.51 16.84
N VAL A 97 -0.42 9.15 17.47
CA VAL A 97 -0.35 10.56 17.89
C VAL A 97 0.83 10.81 18.85
N ALA A 98 1.02 9.95 19.85
CA ALA A 98 2.11 10.08 20.80
C ALA A 98 3.49 10.03 20.12
N GLU A 99 3.64 9.20 19.09
CA GLU A 99 4.86 9.11 18.29
C GLU A 99 5.08 10.39 17.47
N GLY A 100 4.01 11.02 16.99
CA GLY A 100 4.07 12.29 16.29
C GLY A 100 4.62 13.43 17.17
N TYR A 101 4.31 13.43 18.45
CA TYR A 101 4.89 14.38 19.41
C TYR A 101 6.34 14.05 19.76
N ARG A 102 6.65 12.76 19.90
CA ARG A 102 8.00 12.31 20.25
C ARG A 102 9.01 12.50 19.11
N ALA A 103 8.61 12.21 17.90
CA ALA A 103 9.46 12.23 16.70
C ALA A 103 8.75 12.93 15.52
N PRO A 104 8.54 14.27 15.59
CA PRO A 104 7.80 14.98 14.55
C PRO A 104 8.48 14.97 13.19
N ARG A 105 9.81 15.01 13.13
CA ARG A 105 10.55 14.99 11.86
C ARG A 105 10.34 13.69 11.09
N GLU A 106 10.43 12.56 11.76
CA GLU A 106 10.18 11.23 11.17
C GLU A 106 8.72 11.09 10.74
N THR A 107 7.79 11.62 11.54
CA THR A 107 6.36 11.64 11.22
C THR A 107 6.09 12.42 9.94
N PHE A 108 6.64 13.63 9.80
CA PHE A 108 6.53 14.41 8.58
C PHE A 108 7.26 13.76 7.39
N ALA A 109 8.44 13.20 7.62
CA ALA A 109 9.17 12.50 6.57
C ALA A 109 8.36 11.31 6.01
N THR A 110 7.71 10.56 6.86
CA THR A 110 6.86 9.44 6.44
C THR A 110 5.54 9.92 5.83
N ASN A 111 4.79 10.77 6.51
CA ASN A 111 3.43 11.10 6.12
C ASN A 111 3.37 12.14 5.00
N LEU A 112 4.28 13.12 5.00
CA LEU A 112 4.32 14.14 3.96
C LEU A 112 5.24 13.71 2.82
N MET A 113 6.54 13.50 3.08
CA MET A 113 7.48 13.17 2.02
C MET A 113 7.25 11.78 1.45
N GLY A 114 6.83 10.81 2.25
CA GLY A 114 6.41 9.49 1.75
C GLY A 114 5.25 9.59 0.76
N THR A 115 4.27 10.44 1.03
CA THR A 115 3.15 10.70 0.11
C THR A 115 3.63 11.41 -1.16
N VAL A 116 4.51 12.40 -1.05
CA VAL A 116 5.12 13.07 -2.19
C VAL A 116 5.89 12.06 -3.06
N ASN A 117 6.68 11.19 -2.45
CA ASN A 117 7.41 10.14 -3.15
C ASN A 117 6.47 9.22 -3.95
N LEU A 118 5.38 8.78 -3.33
CA LEU A 118 4.41 7.94 -4.01
C LEU A 118 3.74 8.65 -5.18
N LEU A 119 3.30 9.90 -4.98
CA LEU A 119 2.66 10.68 -6.04
C LEU A 119 3.62 10.94 -7.21
N ASP A 120 4.89 11.20 -6.94
CA ASP A 120 5.90 11.38 -7.97
C ASP A 120 6.18 10.07 -8.71
N ALA A 121 6.29 8.95 -8.02
CA ALA A 121 6.41 7.62 -8.61
C ALA A 121 5.21 7.27 -9.50
N ILE A 122 3.98 7.58 -9.07
CA ILE A 122 2.77 7.39 -9.87
C ILE A 122 2.80 8.27 -11.12
N ARG A 123 3.21 9.52 -10.99
CA ARG A 123 3.34 10.44 -12.12
C ARG A 123 4.32 9.91 -13.17
N ALA A 124 5.40 9.29 -12.72
CA ALA A 124 6.43 8.70 -13.59
C ALA A 124 6.01 7.35 -14.19
N ALA A 125 5.05 6.65 -13.59
CA ALA A 125 4.53 5.37 -14.08
C ALA A 125 3.36 5.62 -15.03
N SER A 126 3.53 5.32 -16.32
CA SER A 126 2.54 5.62 -17.37
C SER A 126 1.24 4.83 -17.26
N ASP A 127 1.25 3.70 -16.53
CA ASP A 127 0.17 2.71 -16.55
C ASP A 127 -0.87 2.88 -15.42
N VAL A 128 -0.65 3.80 -14.48
CA VAL A 128 -1.58 4.03 -13.36
C VAL A 128 -2.76 4.87 -13.82
N GLN A 129 -3.95 4.24 -13.90
CA GLN A 129 -5.20 4.86 -14.39
C GLN A 129 -6.04 5.45 -13.27
N ASP A 130 -6.06 4.84 -12.09
CA ASP A 130 -6.83 5.29 -10.93
C ASP A 130 -5.91 5.47 -9.71
N ARG A 131 -5.90 6.68 -9.18
CA ARG A 131 -5.00 7.09 -8.10
C ARG A 131 -5.82 7.40 -6.85
N LYS A 132 -6.19 6.35 -6.13
CA LYS A 132 -6.94 6.49 -4.88
C LYS A 132 -6.02 6.44 -3.68
N SER A 133 -6.13 7.45 -2.84
CA SER A 133 -5.42 7.54 -1.57
C SER A 133 -6.42 7.44 -0.42
N VAL A 134 -6.17 6.52 0.49
CA VAL A 134 -6.86 6.42 1.77
C VAL A 134 -5.79 6.49 2.85
N VAL A 135 -5.85 7.51 3.67
CA VAL A 135 -4.92 7.70 4.80
C VAL A 135 -5.60 7.28 6.09
#